data_60dfba94fcaf1e96ad53bcdeb2f4ad98
#
_entry.id   60dfba94fcaf1e96ad53bcdeb2f4ad98
#
_cell.length_a   1.000
_cell.length_b   1.000
_cell.length_c   1.000
_cell.angle_alpha   90.00
_cell.angle_beta   90.00
_cell.angle_gamma   90.00
#
_symmetry.space_group_name_H-M   'P 1'
#
loop_
_entity.id
_entity.type
_entity.pdbx_description
1 polymer ?
#
loop_
_entity_poly.entity_id
_entity_poly.type
_entity_poly.pdbx_seq_one_letter_code
_entity_poly.pdbx_strand_id
1 'polypeptide(L)'
;MYPMLRIPLKAPVTRAITPLCRIALRIGLTPNLVTVLGTIGVATSALIFYPNGNLFWGTLVICFFALTDLFDGTMARLSNTGPSRWGALLDATMDRISDAAIITGLLLYTLKSDELSTQSLLLAVSLVAGFLVSYIKAKAESLDIECEGGFAERTERLIIVLATDRKSTRL
;
A
#
# COMPACT_ATOMS: atom_id res chain seq x y z
N MET A 1 14.34 10.47 -22.18
CA MET A 1 13.07 9.76 -22.45
C MET A 1 13.31 8.26 -22.26
N TYR A 2 13.28 7.79 -21.02
CA TYR A 2 13.46 6.37 -20.71
C TYR A 2 12.10 5.68 -20.74
N PRO A 3 11.96 4.54 -21.42
CA PRO A 3 10.70 3.82 -21.43
C PRO A 3 10.46 3.27 -20.04
N MET A 4 9.43 3.82 -19.34
CA MET A 4 8.86 3.18 -18.17
C MET A 4 8.69 1.69 -18.47
N LEU A 5 9.26 0.84 -17.64
CA LEU A 5 8.96 -0.60 -17.60
C LEU A 5 7.45 -0.74 -17.36
N ARG A 6 6.68 -0.69 -18.44
CA ARG A 6 5.27 -1.07 -18.42
C ARG A 6 5.27 -2.56 -18.13
N ILE A 7 5.06 -2.91 -16.87
CA ILE A 7 4.92 -4.32 -16.48
C ILE A 7 3.77 -4.87 -17.31
N PRO A 8 4.03 -5.81 -18.26
CA PRO A 8 3.00 -6.31 -19.18
C PRO A 8 1.86 -7.04 -18.47
N LEU A 9 2.01 -7.29 -17.17
CA LEU A 9 1.03 -7.94 -16.29
C LEU A 9 -0.20 -7.08 -15.96
N LYS A 10 -0.14 -5.74 -16.06
CA LYS A 10 -1.31 -4.89 -15.75
C LYS A 10 -2.48 -5.13 -16.71
N ALA A 11 -2.21 -5.33 -17.99
CA ALA A 11 -3.27 -5.50 -19.00
C ALA A 11 -4.11 -6.79 -18.82
N PRO A 12 -3.51 -7.99 -18.65
CA PRO A 12 -4.28 -9.22 -18.45
C PRO A 12 -5.03 -9.22 -17.11
N VAL A 13 -4.42 -8.71 -16.03
CA VAL A 13 -5.07 -8.63 -14.72
C VAL A 13 -6.28 -7.69 -14.77
N THR A 14 -6.12 -6.50 -15.36
CA THR A 14 -7.23 -5.54 -15.52
C THR A 14 -8.37 -6.16 -16.32
N ARG A 15 -8.08 -6.92 -17.39
CA ARG A 15 -9.13 -7.62 -18.16
C ARG A 15 -9.88 -8.65 -17.32
N ALA A 16 -9.17 -9.41 -16.49
CA ALA A 16 -9.76 -10.44 -15.63
C ALA A 16 -10.68 -9.84 -14.55
N ILE A 17 -10.32 -8.69 -13.97
CA ILE A 17 -11.12 -8.06 -12.90
C ILE A 17 -12.23 -7.14 -13.42
N THR A 18 -12.17 -6.71 -14.69
CA THR A 18 -13.17 -5.81 -15.30
C THR A 18 -14.63 -6.29 -15.11
N PRO A 19 -15.00 -7.57 -15.32
CA PRO A 19 -16.39 -8.00 -15.13
C PRO A 19 -16.84 -7.85 -13.67
N LEU A 20 -15.96 -8.14 -12.70
CA LEU A 20 -16.25 -7.96 -11.27
C LEU A 20 -16.43 -6.49 -10.92
N CYS A 21 -15.58 -5.61 -11.45
CA CYS A 21 -15.71 -4.16 -11.27
C CYS A 21 -17.05 -3.62 -11.82
N ARG A 22 -17.51 -4.15 -12.96
CA ARG A 22 -18.83 -3.76 -13.53
C ARG A 22 -19.99 -4.20 -12.63
N ILE A 23 -19.91 -5.39 -12.06
CA ILE A 23 -20.91 -5.88 -11.10
C ILE A 23 -20.92 -5.00 -9.87
N ALA A 24 -19.72 -4.71 -9.29
CA ALA A 24 -19.58 -3.83 -8.14
C ALA A 24 -20.20 -2.44 -8.37
N LEU A 25 -19.94 -1.83 -9.53
CA LEU A 25 -20.56 -0.55 -9.91
C LEU A 25 -22.07 -0.64 -10.06
N ARG A 26 -22.60 -1.75 -10.60
CA ARG A 26 -24.07 -1.96 -10.75
C ARG A 26 -24.81 -2.07 -9.43
N ILE A 27 -24.17 -2.63 -8.40
CA ILE A 27 -24.74 -2.74 -7.05
C ILE A 27 -24.52 -1.47 -6.20
N GLY A 28 -23.97 -0.40 -6.80
CA GLY A 28 -23.80 0.89 -6.17
C GLY A 28 -22.51 1.07 -5.38
N LEU A 29 -21.55 0.12 -5.44
CA LEU A 29 -20.22 0.31 -4.87
C LEU A 29 -19.47 1.39 -5.63
N THR A 30 -18.88 2.34 -4.89
CA THR A 30 -18.04 3.39 -5.47
C THR A 30 -16.57 3.01 -5.36
N PRO A 31 -15.69 3.47 -6.29
CA PRO A 31 -14.25 3.27 -6.17
C PRO A 31 -13.72 3.69 -4.80
N ASN A 32 -14.10 4.88 -4.33
CA ASN A 32 -13.67 5.42 -3.04
C ASN A 32 -14.03 4.52 -1.85
N LEU A 33 -15.20 3.89 -1.88
CA LEU A 33 -15.61 2.95 -0.82
C LEU A 33 -14.72 1.71 -0.84
N VAL A 34 -14.37 1.20 -2.01
CA VAL A 34 -13.46 0.04 -2.15
C VAL A 34 -12.07 0.37 -1.61
N THR A 35 -11.51 1.54 -1.94
CA THR A 35 -10.25 2.03 -1.39
C THR A 35 -10.27 2.07 0.14
N VAL A 36 -11.32 2.68 0.73
CA VAL A 36 -11.45 2.79 2.20
C VAL A 36 -11.57 1.42 2.87
N LEU A 37 -12.40 0.53 2.34
CA LEU A 37 -12.58 -0.81 2.89
C LEU A 37 -11.30 -1.65 2.77
N GLY A 38 -10.58 -1.54 1.64
CA GLY A 38 -9.28 -2.17 1.46
C GLY A 38 -8.27 -1.72 2.49
N THR A 39 -8.14 -0.41 2.69
CA THR A 39 -7.26 0.19 3.71
C THR A 39 -7.61 -0.26 5.13
N ILE A 40 -8.90 -0.26 5.49
CA ILE A 40 -9.35 -0.76 6.80
C ILE A 40 -8.97 -2.23 6.96
N GLY A 41 -9.15 -3.05 5.93
CA GLY A 41 -8.76 -4.45 5.91
C GLY A 41 -7.26 -4.65 6.11
N VAL A 42 -6.42 -3.90 5.38
CA VAL A 42 -4.96 -3.91 5.53
C VAL A 42 -4.56 -3.49 6.94
N ALA A 43 -5.04 -2.33 7.40
CA ALA A 43 -4.66 -1.77 8.70
C ALA A 43 -5.07 -2.70 9.86
N THR A 44 -6.30 -3.19 9.85
CA THR A 44 -6.80 -4.12 10.88
C THR A 44 -5.97 -5.41 10.88
N SER A 45 -5.69 -5.97 9.69
CA SER A 45 -4.88 -7.19 9.57
C SER A 45 -3.46 -6.98 10.11
N ALA A 46 -2.79 -5.89 9.72
CA ALA A 46 -1.44 -5.60 10.17
C ALA A 46 -1.36 -5.42 11.69
N LEU A 47 -2.29 -4.66 12.28
CA LEU A 47 -2.30 -4.34 13.71
C LEU A 47 -2.78 -5.50 14.59
N ILE A 48 -3.49 -6.48 14.05
CA ILE A 48 -3.92 -7.68 14.80
C ILE A 48 -2.91 -8.81 14.62
N PHE A 49 -2.59 -9.19 13.38
CA PHE A 49 -1.80 -10.40 13.14
C PHE A 49 -0.32 -10.23 13.49
N TYR A 50 0.31 -9.11 13.13
CA TYR A 50 1.74 -8.93 13.32
C TYR A 50 2.14 -8.88 14.79
N PRO A 51 1.50 -8.07 15.66
CA PRO A 51 1.84 -8.06 17.07
C PRO A 51 1.62 -9.41 17.76
N ASN A 52 0.75 -10.26 17.22
CA ASN A 52 0.51 -11.60 17.74
C ASN A 52 1.46 -12.68 17.18
N GLY A 53 2.49 -12.28 16.40
CA GLY A 53 3.46 -13.20 15.82
C GLY A 53 2.96 -13.98 14.60
N ASN A 54 1.75 -13.73 14.13
CA ASN A 54 1.15 -14.41 12.99
C ASN A 54 1.54 -13.75 11.66
N LEU A 55 2.84 -13.57 11.43
CA LEU A 55 3.37 -12.82 10.28
C LEU A 55 2.90 -13.38 8.93
N PHE A 56 2.93 -14.70 8.77
CA PHE A 56 2.52 -15.35 7.53
C PHE A 56 1.04 -15.09 7.19
N TRP A 57 0.14 -15.37 8.14
CA TRP A 57 -1.29 -15.17 7.94
C TRP A 57 -1.63 -13.68 7.80
N GLY A 58 -0.98 -12.83 8.59
CA GLY A 58 -1.14 -11.38 8.46
C GLY A 58 -0.76 -10.91 7.06
N THR A 59 0.40 -11.31 6.54
CA THR A 59 0.85 -10.94 5.20
C THR A 59 -0.11 -11.46 4.11
N LEU A 60 -0.61 -12.69 4.24
CA LEU A 60 -1.56 -13.25 3.28
C LEU A 60 -2.86 -12.44 3.21
N VAL A 61 -3.41 -12.07 4.37
CA VAL A 61 -4.63 -11.26 4.45
C VAL A 61 -4.38 -9.83 3.95
N ILE A 62 -3.24 -9.23 4.29
CA ILE A 62 -2.83 -7.92 3.77
C ILE A 62 -2.72 -7.94 2.24
N CYS A 63 -2.08 -8.96 1.66
CA CYS A 63 -1.99 -9.12 0.21
C CYS A 63 -3.38 -9.23 -0.43
N PHE A 64 -4.31 -9.94 0.19
CA PHE A 64 -5.68 -10.02 -0.29
C PHE A 64 -6.37 -8.65 -0.34
N PHE A 65 -6.27 -7.87 0.74
CA PHE A 65 -6.85 -6.53 0.77
C PHE A 65 -6.10 -5.53 -0.12
N ALA A 66 -4.78 -5.66 -0.27
CA ALA A 66 -4.00 -4.82 -1.19
C ALA A 66 -4.41 -5.00 -2.67
N LEU A 67 -5.03 -6.13 -3.03
CA LEU A 67 -5.60 -6.29 -4.37
C LEU A 67 -6.76 -5.33 -4.64
N THR A 68 -7.41 -4.78 -3.61
CA THR A 68 -8.49 -3.80 -3.78
C THR A 68 -8.04 -2.54 -4.51
N ASP A 69 -6.76 -2.15 -4.42
CA ASP A 69 -6.17 -1.03 -5.17
C ASP A 69 -6.24 -1.24 -6.71
N LEU A 70 -6.26 -2.49 -7.16
CA LEU A 70 -6.46 -2.81 -8.57
C LEU A 70 -7.91 -2.66 -8.99
N PHE A 71 -8.83 -2.95 -8.06
CA PHE A 71 -10.27 -2.85 -8.30
C PHE A 71 -10.72 -1.40 -8.35
N ASP A 72 -10.37 -0.57 -7.37
CA ASP A 72 -10.82 0.83 -7.29
C ASP A 72 -10.28 1.65 -8.47
N GLY A 73 -9.02 1.50 -8.85
CA GLY A 73 -8.45 2.14 -10.02
C GLY A 73 -9.08 1.69 -11.34
N THR A 74 -9.54 0.43 -11.43
CA THR A 74 -10.28 -0.07 -12.60
C THR A 74 -11.71 0.41 -12.58
N MET A 75 -12.37 0.40 -11.43
CA MET A 75 -13.72 0.93 -11.22
C MET A 75 -13.79 2.44 -11.54
N ALA A 76 -12.80 3.23 -11.11
CA ALA A 76 -12.72 4.65 -11.40
C ALA A 76 -12.66 4.93 -12.92
N ARG A 77 -11.92 4.11 -13.67
CA ARG A 77 -11.88 4.21 -15.16
C ARG A 77 -13.16 3.76 -15.85
N LEU A 78 -13.92 2.85 -15.23
CA LEU A 78 -15.18 2.32 -15.77
C LEU A 78 -16.39 3.14 -15.32
N SER A 79 -16.24 3.98 -14.29
CA SER A 79 -17.33 4.83 -13.80
C SER A 79 -17.66 5.95 -14.80
N ASN A 80 -18.92 6.34 -14.87
CA ASN A 80 -19.39 7.41 -15.77
C ASN A 80 -18.76 8.78 -15.45
N THR A 81 -18.30 8.98 -14.21
CA THR A 81 -17.66 10.22 -13.75
C THR A 81 -16.15 10.26 -14.00
N GLY A 82 -15.54 9.08 -14.32
CA GLY A 82 -14.10 8.96 -14.47
C GLY A 82 -13.31 9.18 -13.17
N PRO A 83 -11.97 9.21 -13.27
CA PRO A 83 -11.10 9.52 -12.13
C PRO A 83 -11.32 10.94 -11.62
N SER A 84 -11.51 11.12 -10.32
CA SER A 84 -11.72 12.42 -9.69
C SER A 84 -10.48 12.89 -8.90
N ARG A 85 -10.31 14.22 -8.78
CA ARG A 85 -9.23 14.79 -7.95
C ARG A 85 -9.36 14.39 -6.48
N TRP A 86 -10.59 14.29 -5.98
CA TRP A 86 -10.88 13.81 -4.64
C TRP A 86 -10.51 12.33 -4.48
N GLY A 87 -10.85 11.49 -5.46
CA GLY A 87 -10.46 10.07 -5.47
C GLY A 87 -8.95 9.89 -5.43
N ALA A 88 -8.20 10.67 -6.21
CA ALA A 88 -6.73 10.62 -6.20
C ALA A 88 -6.13 11.05 -4.85
N LEU A 89 -6.70 12.07 -4.19
CA LEU A 89 -6.28 12.48 -2.85
C LEU A 89 -6.59 11.39 -1.82
N LEU A 90 -7.79 10.81 -1.88
CA LEU A 90 -8.21 9.74 -0.99
C LEU A 90 -7.30 8.52 -1.13
N ASP A 91 -7.05 8.06 -2.35
CA ASP A 91 -6.16 6.95 -2.67
C ASP A 91 -4.76 7.18 -2.10
N ALA A 92 -4.14 8.32 -2.40
CA ALA A 92 -2.83 8.68 -1.87
C ALA A 92 -2.79 8.71 -0.33
N THR A 93 -3.86 9.13 0.33
CA THR A 93 -3.96 9.19 1.80
C THR A 93 -4.13 7.80 2.38
N MET A 94 -5.01 6.99 1.81
CA MET A 94 -5.27 5.62 2.24
C MET A 94 -4.05 4.72 2.09
N ASP A 95 -3.28 4.93 1.04
CA ASP A 95 -1.95 4.33 0.85
C ASP A 95 -1.01 4.60 2.02
N ARG A 96 -0.95 5.84 2.50
CA ARG A 96 -0.09 6.20 3.64
C ARG A 96 -0.56 5.55 4.92
N ILE A 97 -1.87 5.45 5.12
CA ILE A 97 -2.45 4.77 6.30
C ILE A 97 -2.13 3.28 6.26
N SER A 98 -2.24 2.63 5.11
CA SER A 98 -1.87 1.23 4.93
C SER A 98 -0.39 0.97 5.22
N ASP A 99 0.51 1.77 4.62
CA ASP A 99 1.95 1.67 4.85
C ASP A 99 2.30 1.86 6.33
N ALA A 100 1.71 2.88 6.98
CA ALA A 100 1.91 3.15 8.40
C ALA A 100 1.43 2.00 9.28
N ALA A 101 0.27 1.43 8.99
CA ALA A 101 -0.29 0.32 9.76
C ALA A 101 0.58 -0.94 9.65
N ILE A 102 1.09 -1.26 8.45
CA ILE A 102 1.99 -2.39 8.23
C ILE A 102 3.27 -2.23 9.03
N ILE A 103 3.95 -1.07 8.90
CA ILE A 103 5.21 -0.83 9.59
C ILE A 103 4.99 -0.77 11.11
N THR A 104 3.89 -0.16 11.58
CA THR A 104 3.55 -0.11 13.00
C THR A 104 3.26 -1.51 13.56
N GLY A 105 2.54 -2.35 12.82
CA GLY A 105 2.29 -3.74 13.21
C GLY A 105 3.57 -4.55 13.40
N LEU A 106 4.52 -4.42 12.46
CA LEU A 106 5.85 -5.03 12.55
C LEU A 106 6.68 -4.44 13.70
N LEU A 107 6.61 -3.12 13.90
CA LEU A 107 7.30 -2.46 15.02
C LEU A 107 6.78 -2.97 16.37
N LEU A 108 5.47 -3.08 16.52
CA LEU A 108 4.87 -3.64 17.75
C LEU A 108 5.28 -5.09 17.98
N TYR A 109 5.45 -5.88 16.92
CA TYR A 109 5.96 -7.25 17.00
C TYR A 109 7.41 -7.26 17.53
N THR A 110 8.29 -6.42 16.99
CA THR A 110 9.70 -6.38 17.41
C THR A 110 9.90 -5.83 18.83
N LEU A 111 9.04 -4.92 19.28
CA LEU A 111 9.11 -4.34 20.64
C LEU A 111 8.63 -5.30 21.76
N LYS A 112 7.99 -6.43 21.42
CA LYS A 112 7.60 -7.43 22.42
C LYS A 112 8.77 -8.15 23.08
N SER A 113 9.97 -8.09 22.52
CA SER A 113 11.17 -8.74 23.04
C SER A 113 11.94 -7.90 24.06
N ASP A 114 11.32 -6.95 24.73
CA ASP A 114 11.85 -6.08 25.82
C ASP A 114 13.16 -5.34 25.54
N GLU A 115 13.78 -5.52 24.38
CA GLU A 115 15.00 -4.82 23.99
C GLU A 115 14.77 -3.95 22.76
N LEU A 116 15.31 -2.73 22.81
CA LEU A 116 15.35 -1.84 21.65
C LEU A 116 16.31 -2.42 20.61
N SER A 117 15.78 -3.23 19.70
CA SER A 117 16.60 -3.88 18.68
C SER A 117 16.90 -2.92 17.51
N THR A 118 18.00 -3.19 16.79
CA THR A 118 18.32 -2.47 15.56
C THR A 118 17.16 -2.55 14.56
N GLN A 119 16.39 -3.64 14.56
CA GLN A 119 15.22 -3.82 13.71
C GLN A 119 14.11 -2.84 14.06
N SER A 120 13.77 -2.68 15.35
CA SER A 120 12.73 -1.73 15.77
C SER A 120 13.12 -0.29 15.44
N LEU A 121 14.41 0.06 15.58
CA LEU A 121 14.89 1.38 15.18
C LEU A 121 14.78 1.59 13.66
N LEU A 122 15.17 0.61 12.84
CA LEU A 122 15.07 0.68 11.39
C LEU A 122 13.61 0.80 10.92
N LEU A 123 12.68 0.08 11.56
CA LEU A 123 11.24 0.20 11.27
C LEU A 123 10.71 1.59 11.61
N ALA A 124 11.09 2.15 12.77
CA ALA A 124 10.70 3.50 13.16
C ALA A 124 11.23 4.56 12.18
N VAL A 125 12.51 4.46 11.79
CA VAL A 125 13.11 5.34 10.76
C VAL A 125 12.42 5.18 9.42
N SER A 126 12.10 3.93 9.01
CA SER A 126 11.40 3.65 7.75
C SER A 126 10.00 4.25 7.73
N LEU A 127 9.29 4.26 8.86
CA LEU A 127 7.98 4.89 8.99
C LEU A 127 8.07 6.39 8.72
N VAL A 128 8.99 7.08 9.39
CA VAL A 128 9.20 8.53 9.22
C VAL A 128 9.67 8.85 7.80
N ALA A 129 10.64 8.12 7.29
CA ALA A 129 11.17 8.31 5.94
C ALA A 129 10.08 8.10 4.86
N GLY A 130 9.20 7.12 5.04
CA GLY A 130 8.07 6.86 4.13
C GLY A 130 7.11 8.04 4.02
N PHE A 131 6.79 8.68 5.16
CA PHE A 131 5.97 9.90 5.17
C PHE A 131 6.70 11.09 4.55
N LEU A 132 7.99 11.30 4.89
CA LEU A 132 8.79 12.40 4.36
C LEU A 132 8.91 12.34 2.84
N VAL A 133 9.23 11.17 2.28
CA VAL A 133 9.32 10.99 0.81
C VAL A 133 8.00 11.32 0.14
N SER A 134 6.88 10.87 0.71
CA SER A 134 5.55 11.14 0.15
C SER A 134 5.18 12.60 0.25
N TYR A 135 5.51 13.25 1.38
CA TYR A 135 5.30 14.69 1.57
C TYR A 135 6.13 15.52 0.59
N ILE A 136 7.43 15.20 0.46
CA ILE A 136 8.33 15.92 -0.45
C ILE A 136 7.82 15.81 -1.88
N LYS A 137 7.42 14.61 -2.31
CA LYS A 137 6.85 14.41 -3.65
C LYS A 137 5.59 15.24 -3.87
N ALA A 138 4.61 15.15 -2.96
CA ALA A 138 3.38 15.91 -3.06
C ALA A 138 3.63 17.44 -3.03
N LYS A 139 4.62 17.90 -2.22
CA LYS A 139 4.99 19.30 -2.15
C LYS A 139 5.68 19.78 -3.42
N ALA A 140 6.57 18.97 -3.99
CA ALA A 140 7.23 19.29 -5.26
C ALA A 140 6.20 19.38 -6.41
N GLU A 141 5.30 18.40 -6.52
CA GLU A 141 4.20 18.45 -7.49
C GLU A 141 3.32 19.69 -7.31
N SER A 142 3.08 20.14 -6.08
CA SER A 142 2.32 21.37 -5.80
C SER A 142 3.05 22.67 -6.18
N LEU A 143 4.34 22.61 -6.42
CA LEU A 143 5.19 23.73 -6.83
C LEU A 143 5.63 23.62 -8.30
N ASP A 144 5.00 22.72 -9.08
CA ASP A 144 5.34 22.41 -10.47
C ASP A 144 6.81 22.00 -10.67
N ILE A 145 7.43 21.38 -9.63
CA ILE A 145 8.78 20.83 -9.70
C ILE A 145 8.67 19.36 -10.12
N GLU A 146 9.25 19.01 -11.27
CA GLU A 146 9.30 17.64 -11.75
C GLU A 146 10.20 16.79 -10.84
N CYS A 147 9.60 15.86 -10.11
CA CYS A 147 10.30 14.82 -9.34
C CYS A 147 10.28 13.52 -10.14
N GLU A 148 11.11 13.42 -11.17
CA GLU A 148 11.35 12.17 -11.88
C GLU A 148 12.47 11.37 -11.19
N GLY A 149 12.16 10.12 -10.79
CA GLY A 149 13.15 9.15 -10.35
C GLY A 149 13.50 9.20 -8.87
N GLY A 150 12.61 8.69 -8.02
CA GLY A 150 12.99 8.26 -6.66
C GLY A 150 13.52 6.84 -6.69
N PHE A 151 14.69 6.59 -6.08
CA PHE A 151 15.17 5.25 -5.76
C PHE A 151 14.15 4.61 -4.79
N ALA A 152 13.63 3.45 -5.12
CA ALA A 152 12.62 2.69 -4.38
C ALA A 152 11.18 3.26 -4.45
N GLU A 153 10.44 2.85 -5.46
CA GLU A 153 8.97 2.98 -5.50
C GLU A 153 8.34 2.24 -4.30
N ARG A 154 7.08 2.62 -3.93
CA ARG A 154 6.34 2.04 -2.79
C ARG A 154 6.43 0.51 -2.73
N THR A 155 6.24 -0.16 -3.87
CA THR A 155 6.29 -1.61 -3.98
C THR A 155 7.66 -2.19 -3.60
N GLU A 156 8.75 -1.54 -4.01
CA GLU A 156 10.11 -1.98 -3.70
C GLU A 156 10.44 -1.82 -2.22
N ARG A 157 10.00 -0.71 -1.59
CA ARG A 157 10.17 -0.50 -0.14
C ARG A 157 9.44 -1.54 0.68
N LEU A 158 8.19 -1.84 0.34
CA LEU A 158 7.40 -2.88 1.02
C LEU A 158 8.02 -4.27 0.84
N ILE A 159 8.50 -4.60 -0.36
CA ILE A 159 9.19 -5.87 -0.63
C ILE A 159 10.47 -5.97 0.19
N ILE A 160 11.28 -4.90 0.29
CA ILE A 160 12.51 -4.88 1.08
C ILE A 160 12.19 -5.10 2.55
N VAL A 161 11.21 -4.39 3.11
CA VAL A 161 10.80 -4.53 4.53
C VAL A 161 10.32 -5.94 4.81
N LEU A 162 9.43 -6.49 3.99
CA LEU A 162 8.86 -7.83 4.18
C LEU A 162 9.90 -8.95 3.94
N ALA A 163 10.85 -8.76 3.00
CA ALA A 163 11.90 -9.73 2.72
C ALA A 163 13.00 -9.76 3.80
N THR A 164 13.29 -8.61 4.41
CA THR A 164 14.31 -8.49 5.46
C THR A 164 13.82 -9.16 6.75
N ASP A 165 12.54 -9.03 7.08
CA ASP A 165 11.95 -9.69 8.25
C ASP A 165 12.00 -11.22 8.15
N ARG A 166 11.84 -11.78 6.95
CA ARG A 166 11.90 -13.24 6.72
C ARG A 166 13.30 -13.86 6.95
N LYS A 167 14.38 -13.09 6.85
CA LYS A 167 15.75 -13.58 7.14
C LYS A 167 16.07 -13.62 8.63
N SER A 168 15.43 -12.78 9.43
CA SER A 168 15.68 -12.72 10.88
C SER A 168 15.05 -13.89 11.65
N THR A 169 14.08 -14.58 11.08
CA THR A 169 13.39 -15.71 11.73
C THR A 169 14.16 -17.05 11.56
N ARG A 170 15.32 -17.06 10.92
CA ARG A 170 16.14 -18.28 10.65
C ARG A 170 17.50 -18.29 11.32
N LEU A 171 17.75 -17.38 12.26
CA LEU A 171 18.91 -17.41 13.18
C LEU A 171 18.44 -17.53 14.62
#